data_9fe08107bc114d7bd42ee8fcf286c86c
#
_entry.id   9fe08107bc114d7bd42ee8fcf286c86c
#
_cell.length_a   1.000
_cell.length_b   1.000
_cell.length_c   1.000
_cell.angle_alpha   90.00
_cell.angle_beta   90.00
_cell.angle_gamma   90.00
#
_symmetry.space_group_name_H-M   'P 1'
#
loop_
_entity.id
_entity.type
_entity.pdbx_description
1 polymer ?
#
loop_
_entity_poly.entity_id
_entity_poly.type
_entity_poly.pdbx_seq_one_letter_code
_entity_poly.pdbx_strand_id
1 'polypeptide(L)'
;MLIVHVFVHVKSDAVDAFAAATLENARNSVREPGVIRFDVIQQDDDPTRFVLVEIYRTPDDPPRHKETAHYLAWRDTVEAMMAEPRRSVKYRALFPAPAQWELV
;
A
#
# COMPACT_ATOMS: atom_id res chain seq x y z
N MET A 1 -7.34 10.12 11.21
CA MET A 1 -6.50 9.02 10.69
C MET A 1 -7.35 8.10 9.84
N LEU A 2 -6.82 7.67 8.73
CA LEU A 2 -7.48 6.74 7.81
C LEU A 2 -6.56 5.56 7.53
N ILE A 3 -7.11 4.34 7.62
CA ILE A 3 -6.40 3.11 7.30
C ILE A 3 -6.96 2.57 5.98
N VAL A 4 -6.07 2.22 5.04
CA VAL A 4 -6.45 1.62 3.77
C VAL A 4 -5.73 0.30 3.60
N HIS A 5 -6.48 -0.76 3.31
CA HIS A 5 -5.89 -2.03 2.87
C HIS A 5 -6.09 -2.16 1.36
N VAL A 6 -5.00 -2.41 0.65
CA VAL A 6 -5.04 -2.69 -0.79
C VAL A 6 -4.74 -4.17 -0.98
N PHE A 7 -5.72 -4.91 -1.47
CA PHE A 7 -5.60 -6.34 -1.71
C PHE A 7 -5.14 -6.56 -3.14
N VAL A 8 -4.03 -7.28 -3.29
CA VAL A 8 -3.37 -7.48 -4.58
C VAL A 8 -3.17 -8.97 -4.84
N HIS A 9 -3.51 -9.40 -6.05
CA HIS A 9 -3.22 -10.74 -6.54
C HIS A 9 -2.47 -10.60 -7.85
N VAL A 10 -1.21 -11.01 -7.89
CA VAL A 10 -0.36 -10.90 -9.07
C VAL A 10 -0.25 -12.24 -9.81
N LYS A 11 0.15 -12.17 -11.06
CA LYS A 11 0.47 -13.35 -11.86
C LYS A 11 1.66 -14.09 -11.23
N SER A 12 1.69 -15.42 -11.37
CA SER A 12 2.70 -16.25 -10.72
C SER A 12 4.15 -15.93 -11.14
N ASP A 13 4.33 -15.40 -12.33
CA ASP A 13 5.65 -15.02 -12.86
C ASP A 13 6.03 -13.56 -12.53
N ALA A 14 5.16 -12.84 -11.86
CA ALA A 14 5.36 -11.42 -11.53
C ALA A 14 5.64 -11.15 -10.06
N VAL A 15 5.73 -12.17 -9.22
CA VAL A 15 5.84 -12.02 -7.75
C VAL A 15 7.07 -11.18 -7.37
N ASP A 16 8.24 -11.53 -7.87
CA ASP A 16 9.48 -10.83 -7.49
C ASP A 16 9.51 -9.40 -8.06
N ALA A 17 9.06 -9.22 -9.30
CA ALA A 17 9.00 -7.89 -9.92
C ALA A 17 8.00 -6.99 -9.20
N PHE A 18 6.85 -7.52 -8.80
CA PHE A 18 5.87 -6.78 -8.02
C PHE A 18 6.43 -6.37 -6.66
N ALA A 19 7.08 -7.30 -5.96
CA ALA A 19 7.69 -7.02 -4.66
C ALA A 19 8.72 -5.90 -4.78
N ALA A 20 9.62 -5.97 -5.78
CA ALA A 20 10.66 -4.95 -5.97
C ALA A 20 10.06 -3.56 -6.24
N ALA A 21 9.09 -3.46 -7.15
CA ALA A 21 8.43 -2.20 -7.48
C ALA A 21 7.68 -1.63 -6.28
N THR A 22 7.02 -2.49 -5.51
CA THR A 22 6.19 -2.09 -4.37
C THR A 22 7.04 -1.64 -3.18
N LEU A 23 8.17 -2.29 -2.92
CA LEU A 23 9.11 -1.85 -1.89
C LEU A 23 9.69 -0.48 -2.21
N GLU A 24 9.98 -0.20 -3.47
CA GLU A 24 10.45 1.12 -3.89
C GLU A 24 9.38 2.18 -3.65
N ASN A 25 8.14 1.92 -4.04
CA ASN A 25 7.02 2.82 -3.77
C ASN A 25 6.84 3.04 -2.27
N ALA A 26 6.91 1.98 -1.46
CA ALA A 26 6.76 2.07 0.00
C ALA A 26 7.83 2.96 0.62
N ARG A 27 9.09 2.81 0.22
CA ARG A 27 10.20 3.63 0.74
C ARG A 27 9.99 5.11 0.48
N ASN A 28 9.46 5.46 -0.67
CA ASN A 28 9.16 6.85 -1.02
C ASN A 28 7.88 7.33 -0.34
N SER A 29 6.88 6.46 -0.22
CA SER A 29 5.60 6.82 0.39
C SER A 29 5.73 7.21 1.86
N VAL A 30 6.58 6.52 2.63
CA VAL A 30 6.78 6.85 4.05
C VAL A 30 7.45 8.20 4.27
N ARG A 31 7.99 8.82 3.22
CA ARG A 31 8.55 10.19 3.28
C ARG A 31 7.50 11.27 3.08
N GLU A 32 6.31 10.90 2.61
CA GLU A 32 5.21 11.85 2.45
C GLU A 32 4.70 12.28 3.84
N PRO A 33 4.49 13.59 4.06
CA PRO A 33 4.08 14.07 5.39
C PRO A 33 2.73 13.52 5.85
N GLY A 34 1.85 13.17 4.92
CA GLY A 34 0.52 12.62 5.23
C GLY A 34 0.51 11.12 5.48
N VAL A 35 1.61 10.41 5.24
CA VAL A 35 1.70 8.96 5.43
C VAL A 35 2.31 8.66 6.79
N ILE A 36 1.54 8.05 7.68
CA ILE A 36 2.01 7.62 9.00
C ILE A 36 2.79 6.31 8.87
N ARG A 37 2.26 5.38 8.05
CA ARG A 37 2.80 4.04 7.92
C ARG A 37 2.43 3.45 6.57
N PHE A 38 3.32 2.63 6.02
CA PHE A 38 3.08 1.93 4.76
C PHE A 38 3.72 0.54 4.87
N ASP A 39 2.91 -0.49 5.03
CA ASP A 39 3.37 -1.87 5.16
C ASP A 39 3.12 -2.63 3.87
N VAL A 40 4.07 -3.47 3.50
CA VAL A 40 3.93 -4.41 2.38
C VAL A 40 4.02 -5.81 2.97
N ILE A 41 2.92 -6.54 2.94
CA ILE A 41 2.87 -7.89 3.48
C ILE A 41 2.44 -8.88 2.40
N GLN A 42 2.99 -10.09 2.47
CA GLN A 42 2.76 -11.15 1.51
C GLN A 42 2.09 -12.32 2.24
N GLN A 43 1.08 -12.92 1.61
CA GLN A 43 0.40 -14.06 2.20
C GLN A 43 1.36 -15.24 2.29
N ASP A 44 1.43 -15.86 3.47
CA ASP A 44 2.42 -16.88 3.75
C ASP A 44 2.23 -18.15 2.90
N ASP A 45 0.98 -18.58 2.73
CA ASP A 45 0.64 -19.80 1.99
C ASP A 45 0.29 -19.54 0.51
N ASP A 46 0.36 -18.30 0.05
CA ASP A 46 0.15 -17.95 -1.35
C ASP A 46 0.97 -16.70 -1.71
N PRO A 47 2.20 -16.87 -2.21
CA PRO A 47 3.10 -15.75 -2.49
C PRO A 47 2.62 -14.81 -3.60
N THR A 48 1.58 -15.16 -4.35
CA THR A 48 0.99 -14.27 -5.37
C THR A 48 0.07 -13.22 -4.78
N ARG A 49 -0.23 -13.31 -3.46
CA ARG A 49 -1.15 -12.40 -2.79
C ARG A 49 -0.42 -11.51 -1.80
N PHE A 50 -0.72 -10.21 -1.91
CA PHE A 50 -0.13 -9.16 -1.07
C PHE A 50 -1.24 -8.31 -0.47
N VAL A 51 -0.95 -7.69 0.67
CA VAL A 51 -1.76 -6.61 1.22
C VAL A 51 -0.83 -5.43 1.46
N LEU A 52 -1.24 -4.26 0.98
CA LEU A 52 -0.58 -3.00 1.31
C LEU A 52 -1.40 -2.35 2.42
N VAL A 53 -0.77 -2.08 3.56
CA VAL A 53 -1.42 -1.41 4.68
C VAL A 53 -0.92 0.02 4.68
N GLU A 54 -1.81 0.95 4.34
CA GLU A 54 -1.48 2.37 4.20
C GLU A 54 -2.24 3.14 5.28
N ILE A 55 -1.52 3.89 6.10
CA ILE A 55 -2.12 4.67 7.17
C ILE A 55 -1.80 6.14 6.93
N TYR A 56 -2.86 6.93 6.81
CA TYR A 56 -2.81 8.35 6.47
C TYR A 56 -3.27 9.20 7.64
N ARG A 57 -2.74 10.41 7.76
CA ARG A 57 -3.12 11.35 8.82
C ARG A 57 -4.54 11.87 8.64
N THR A 58 -4.93 12.15 7.40
CA THR A 58 -6.24 12.73 7.08
C THR A 58 -6.83 12.08 5.83
N PRO A 59 -8.15 12.22 5.59
CA PRO A 59 -8.78 11.74 4.35
C PRO A 59 -8.31 12.45 3.08
N ASP A 60 -7.61 13.59 3.20
CA ASP A 60 -7.07 14.32 2.05
C ASP A 60 -5.73 13.76 1.57
N ASP A 61 -5.06 12.96 2.38
CA ASP A 61 -3.73 12.45 2.06
C ASP A 61 -3.72 11.35 1.00
N PRO A 62 -4.70 10.41 0.92
CA PRO A 62 -4.72 9.45 -0.18
C PRO A 62 -4.77 10.10 -1.57
N PRO A 63 -5.58 11.12 -1.84
CA PRO A 63 -5.52 11.83 -3.11
C PRO A 63 -4.16 12.45 -3.40
N ARG A 64 -3.50 13.02 -2.39
CA ARG A 64 -2.15 13.59 -2.54
C ARG A 64 -1.12 12.53 -2.86
N HIS A 65 -1.19 11.37 -2.17
CA HIS A 65 -0.33 10.23 -2.45
C HIS A 65 -0.42 9.80 -3.91
N LYS A 66 -1.62 9.76 -4.46
CA LYS A 66 -1.86 9.34 -5.85
C LYS A 66 -1.39 10.33 -6.90
N GLU A 67 -1.00 11.54 -6.50
CA GLU A 67 -0.41 12.53 -7.39
C GLU A 67 1.10 12.49 -7.41
N THR A 68 1.73 11.71 -6.53
CA THR A 68 3.20 11.64 -6.44
C THR A 68 3.79 10.89 -7.62
N ALA A 69 5.03 11.25 -7.98
CA ALA A 69 5.76 10.60 -9.06
C ALA A 69 5.98 9.12 -8.77
N HIS A 70 6.30 8.76 -7.51
CA HIS A 70 6.53 7.36 -7.14
C HIS A 70 5.25 6.51 -7.21
N TYR A 71 4.10 7.07 -6.85
CA TYR A 71 2.83 6.34 -6.99
C TYR A 71 2.51 6.10 -8.47
N LEU A 72 2.62 7.13 -9.30
CA LEU A 72 2.31 7.02 -10.73
C LEU A 72 3.23 6.03 -11.43
N ALA A 73 4.51 6.05 -11.12
CA ALA A 73 5.48 5.09 -11.65
C ALA A 73 5.13 3.66 -11.21
N TRP A 74 4.80 3.47 -9.94
CA TRP A 74 4.37 2.18 -9.40
C TRP A 74 3.12 1.67 -10.11
N ARG A 75 2.08 2.50 -10.18
CA ARG A 75 0.81 2.15 -10.83
C ARG A 75 1.05 1.66 -12.27
N ASP A 76 1.82 2.39 -13.04
CA ASP A 76 2.06 2.06 -14.45
C ASP A 76 2.92 0.79 -14.60
N THR A 77 3.85 0.58 -13.67
CA THR A 77 4.73 -0.61 -13.69
C THR A 77 3.97 -1.87 -13.34
N VAL A 78 3.10 -1.85 -12.32
CA VAL A 78 2.48 -3.06 -11.78
C VAL A 78 1.17 -3.44 -12.47
N GLU A 79 0.59 -2.58 -13.28
CA GLU A 79 -0.71 -2.83 -13.89
C GLU A 79 -0.74 -4.13 -14.69
N ALA A 80 0.29 -4.40 -15.48
CA ALA A 80 0.39 -5.63 -16.28
C ALA A 80 0.68 -6.88 -15.43
N MET A 81 1.05 -6.71 -14.17
CA MET A 81 1.37 -7.82 -13.26
C MET A 81 0.15 -8.39 -12.55
N MET A 82 -1.00 -7.70 -12.62
CA MET A 82 -2.20 -8.09 -11.88
C MET A 82 -2.85 -9.34 -12.49
N ALA A 83 -3.14 -10.34 -11.65
CA ALA A 83 -3.95 -11.50 -12.03
C ALA A 83 -5.44 -11.13 -12.04
N GLU A 84 -5.82 -10.16 -11.22
CA GLU A 84 -7.16 -9.58 -11.13
C GLU A 84 -7.03 -8.13 -10.66
N PRO A 85 -8.07 -7.28 -10.84
CA PRO A 85 -8.01 -5.89 -10.37
C PRO A 85 -7.77 -5.83 -8.87
N ARG A 86 -6.84 -4.95 -8.44
CA ARG A 86 -6.62 -4.74 -7.02
C ARG A 86 -7.81 -4.03 -6.39
N ARG A 87 -8.04 -4.28 -5.10
CA ARG A 87 -9.20 -3.78 -4.37
C ARG A 87 -8.75 -3.04 -3.13
N SER A 88 -9.29 -1.85 -2.92
CA SER A 88 -9.01 -1.04 -1.73
C SER A 88 -10.21 -1.06 -0.79
N VAL A 89 -9.93 -1.19 0.51
CA VAL A 89 -10.93 -1.09 1.58
C VAL A 89 -10.44 -0.07 2.61
N LYS A 90 -11.30 0.85 3.00
CA LYS A 90 -10.99 1.86 4.00
C LYS A 90 -11.47 1.41 5.37
N TYR A 91 -10.63 1.66 6.39
CA TYR A 91 -10.92 1.30 7.78
C TYR A 91 -10.67 2.49 8.69
N ARG A 92 -11.29 2.45 9.85
CA ARG A 92 -10.97 3.38 10.95
C ARG A 92 -10.46 2.59 12.14
N ALA A 93 -9.56 3.18 12.92
CA ALA A 93 -9.02 2.54 14.10
C ALA A 93 -10.04 2.59 15.24
N LEU A 94 -10.31 1.42 15.84
CA LEU A 94 -11.07 1.33 17.08
C LEU A 94 -10.15 1.07 18.27
N PHE A 95 -9.09 0.30 18.05
CA PHE A 95 -8.06 0.01 19.03
C PHE A 95 -6.79 -0.42 18.30
N PRO A 96 -5.61 0.04 18.69
CA PRO A 96 -5.36 1.06 19.70
C PRO A 96 -5.88 2.44 19.28
N ALA A 97 -5.87 3.41 20.22
CA ALA A 97 -6.29 4.78 19.93
C ALA A 97 -5.40 5.38 18.82
N PRO A 98 -5.92 6.29 17.98
CA PRO A 98 -5.16 6.81 16.83
C PRO A 98 -3.75 7.31 17.14
N ALA A 99 -3.54 7.97 18.28
CA ALA A 99 -2.22 8.46 18.67
C ALA A 99 -1.18 7.33 18.86
N GLN A 100 -1.63 6.12 19.20
CA GLN A 100 -0.74 4.98 19.45
C GLN A 100 -0.26 4.31 18.17
N TRP A 101 -0.93 4.52 17.05
CA TRP A 101 -0.54 3.95 15.75
C TRP A 101 0.77 4.54 15.23
N GLU A 102 1.09 5.77 15.59
CA GLU A 102 2.34 6.41 15.17
C GLU A 102 3.57 5.88 15.89
N LEU A 103 3.40 5.13 16.97
CA LEU A 103 4.49 4.59 17.80
C LEU A 103 5.01 3.23 17.29
N VAL A 104 4.41 2.67 16.28
CA VAL A 104 4.71 1.31 15.82
C VAL A 104 5.61 1.32 14.60
#